data_969bbc3552a9a38ec780a7e7f77ee880
#
_entry.id   969bbc3552a9a38ec780a7e7f77ee880
#
_cell.length_a   1.000
_cell.length_b   1.000
_cell.length_c   1.000
_cell.angle_alpha   90.00
_cell.angle_beta   90.00
_cell.angle_gamma   90.00
#
_symmetry.space_group_name_H-M   'P 1'
#
loop_
_entity.id
_entity.type
_entity.pdbx_description
1 polymer ?
#
loop_
_entity_poly.entity_id
_entity_poly.type
_entity_poly.pdbx_seq_one_letter_code
_entity_poly.pdbx_strand_id
1 'polypeptide(L)'
;MNRRNTILCATLTALSLSATAQTMKITRAGDTTIVKIEKSPQYLILPVEEEKDEAQVLLDNGKATDTWMDVRLAQGKTDYYVPFKLNKGRTSLVKILNLKADALALKKGQMKLSNVWDVTNTDFYRPSYHHTPSYGWMNDPNGMFYKDGVYHLCYQYNPYGSKWGNMHWGHAISRDLIHWKEVEPTIARDPMGHIFSGSAVIDKDGTANYGKDAIVALYTSASDKNGQIQCMAYSTDGGYTFHKYSGNPVLTPFDGLKDFRDPKVFWYAPLKKWYMIVSADKEMRFYSSPDLKKWTYVSAFGRGYGAQPNQFECPDFFQLPVDGNPNKKKWVMIVNINPGCLFGGSATEYFIGDFDGKNFVCGSKPSVAKFLDYGKDHYATVTFSGVQDRV
;
A
#
# COMPACT_ATOMS: atom_id res chain seq x y z
N MET A 1 14.54 -1.48 78.49
CA MET A 1 13.45 -1.99 77.65
C MET A 1 14.01 -2.28 76.27
N ASN A 2 14.34 -3.56 76.03
CA ASN A 2 14.95 -4.02 74.75
C ASN A 2 13.85 -4.33 73.74
N ARG A 3 13.85 -3.64 72.56
CA ARG A 3 13.07 -4.07 71.42
C ARG A 3 13.97 -4.87 70.47
N ARG A 4 13.67 -6.13 70.35
CA ARG A 4 14.30 -7.04 69.35
C ARG A 4 13.67 -6.73 67.98
N ASN A 5 14.51 -6.37 67.02
CA ASN A 5 14.14 -6.31 65.60
C ASN A 5 14.26 -7.71 65.03
N THR A 6 13.13 -8.29 64.64
CA THR A 6 13.08 -9.54 63.90
C THR A 6 13.21 -9.22 62.39
N ILE A 7 14.32 -9.58 61.79
CA ILE A 7 14.54 -9.48 60.32
C ILE A 7 13.85 -10.69 59.68
N LEU A 8 12.80 -10.44 58.92
CA LEU A 8 12.13 -11.45 58.09
C LEU A 8 12.94 -11.61 56.81
N CYS A 9 13.66 -12.72 56.67
CA CYS A 9 14.37 -13.09 55.46
C CYS A 9 13.36 -13.67 54.46
N ALA A 10 12.92 -12.89 53.47
CA ALA A 10 12.12 -13.38 52.36
C ALA A 10 13.05 -14.08 51.36
N THR A 11 12.97 -15.40 51.32
CA THR A 11 13.60 -16.21 50.26
C THR A 11 12.90 -15.99 48.92
N LEU A 12 13.49 -15.18 48.07
CA LEU A 12 13.09 -15.13 46.63
C LEU A 12 13.46 -16.44 45.96
N THR A 13 12.47 -17.28 45.74
CA THR A 13 12.58 -18.40 44.80
C THR A 13 12.61 -17.83 43.38
N ALA A 14 13.78 -17.73 42.79
CA ALA A 14 13.97 -17.44 41.39
C ALA A 14 13.43 -18.64 40.58
N LEU A 15 12.21 -18.52 40.06
CA LEU A 15 11.74 -19.39 38.97
C LEU A 15 12.61 -19.10 37.76
N SER A 16 13.61 -19.94 37.51
CA SER A 16 14.32 -20.00 36.25
C SER A 16 13.34 -20.50 35.18
N LEU A 17 12.63 -19.60 34.51
CA LEU A 17 12.03 -19.90 33.22
C LEU A 17 13.20 -20.25 32.28
N SER A 18 13.42 -21.53 32.06
CA SER A 18 14.29 -22.00 30.98
C SER A 18 13.65 -21.54 29.65
N ALA A 19 14.08 -20.38 29.13
CA ALA A 19 13.82 -19.98 27.77
C ALA A 19 14.46 -21.05 26.89
N THR A 20 13.67 -21.99 26.37
CA THR A 20 14.11 -22.91 25.34
C THR A 20 14.63 -22.07 24.19
N ALA A 21 15.95 -22.13 23.95
CA ALA A 21 16.61 -21.36 22.91
C ALA A 21 15.89 -21.62 21.58
N GLN A 22 15.41 -20.56 20.94
CA GLN A 22 14.78 -20.64 19.63
C GLN A 22 15.85 -21.15 18.66
N THR A 23 15.59 -22.28 18.00
CA THR A 23 16.56 -22.90 17.09
C THR A 23 16.20 -22.53 15.65
N MET A 24 17.17 -21.97 14.96
CA MET A 24 17.11 -21.71 13.51
C MET A 24 18.07 -22.68 12.82
N LYS A 25 17.55 -23.50 11.91
CA LYS A 25 18.33 -24.43 11.09
C LYS A 25 18.26 -24.02 9.64
N ILE A 26 19.41 -23.81 9.02
CA ILE A 26 19.54 -23.50 7.60
C ILE A 26 20.02 -24.76 6.88
N THR A 27 19.30 -25.16 5.84
CA THR A 27 19.64 -26.29 4.97
C THR A 27 19.46 -25.87 3.51
N ARG A 28 20.08 -26.61 2.59
CA ARG A 28 19.95 -26.34 1.17
C ARG A 28 19.46 -27.59 0.43
N ALA A 29 18.52 -27.42 -0.48
CA ALA A 29 18.00 -28.46 -1.36
C ALA A 29 18.01 -27.92 -2.81
N GLY A 30 19.00 -28.35 -3.59
CA GLY A 30 19.28 -27.76 -4.91
C GLY A 30 19.61 -26.28 -4.78
N ASP A 31 18.88 -25.43 -5.53
CA ASP A 31 19.05 -23.96 -5.50
C ASP A 31 18.23 -23.26 -4.42
N THR A 32 17.42 -24.00 -3.68
CA THR A 32 16.58 -23.45 -2.61
C THR A 32 17.27 -23.59 -1.26
N THR A 33 17.39 -22.48 -0.54
CA THR A 33 17.75 -22.46 0.88
C THR A 33 16.49 -22.56 1.73
N ILE A 34 16.49 -23.42 2.73
CA ILE A 34 15.38 -23.62 3.67
C ILE A 34 15.83 -23.22 5.06
N VAL A 35 15.14 -22.24 5.64
CA VAL A 35 15.34 -21.79 7.02
C VAL A 35 14.17 -22.30 7.85
N LYS A 36 14.40 -23.33 8.67
CA LYS A 36 13.41 -23.86 9.62
C LYS A 36 13.60 -23.21 10.97
N ILE A 37 12.53 -22.64 11.51
CA ILE A 37 12.50 -21.94 12.81
C ILE A 37 11.41 -22.57 13.67
N GLU A 38 11.79 -23.21 14.78
CA GLU A 38 10.85 -23.82 15.71
C GLU A 38 10.43 -22.81 16.78
N LYS A 39 9.13 -22.81 17.15
CA LYS A 39 8.55 -21.83 18.08
C LYS A 39 8.92 -20.40 17.68
N SER A 40 8.71 -20.06 16.41
CA SER A 40 9.15 -18.82 15.80
C SER A 40 8.82 -17.59 16.65
N PRO A 41 9.72 -16.60 16.74
CA PRO A 41 9.40 -15.28 17.22
C PRO A 41 8.53 -14.54 16.18
N GLN A 42 8.30 -13.26 16.38
CA GLN A 42 7.50 -12.48 15.46
C GLN A 42 8.23 -12.20 14.13
N TYR A 43 9.55 -12.06 14.15
CA TYR A 43 10.35 -11.67 13.00
C TYR A 43 11.61 -12.52 12.80
N LEU A 44 11.92 -12.77 11.55
CA LEU A 44 13.26 -13.08 11.05
C LEU A 44 13.87 -11.78 10.51
N ILE A 45 14.93 -11.31 11.11
CA ILE A 45 15.64 -10.11 10.70
C ILE A 45 16.62 -10.48 9.62
N LEU A 46 16.43 -9.95 8.42
CA LEU A 46 17.18 -10.26 7.22
C LEU A 46 18.24 -9.18 6.94
N PRO A 47 19.51 -9.56 6.69
CA PRO A 47 20.55 -8.63 6.26
C PRO A 47 20.40 -8.31 4.79
N VAL A 48 20.43 -7.01 4.43
CA VAL A 48 20.30 -6.50 3.07
C VAL A 48 21.61 -5.91 2.58
N GLU A 49 21.93 -6.16 1.31
CA GLU A 49 22.98 -5.50 0.53
C GLU A 49 22.32 -4.89 -0.70
N GLU A 50 22.12 -3.58 -0.68
CA GLU A 50 21.21 -2.84 -1.57
C GLU A 50 21.54 -2.93 -3.06
N GLU A 51 22.81 -3.11 -3.40
CA GLU A 51 23.28 -3.19 -4.80
C GLU A 51 23.38 -4.62 -5.33
N LYS A 52 22.76 -5.59 -4.66
CA LYS A 52 22.72 -7.00 -5.12
C LYS A 52 21.39 -7.35 -5.78
N ASP A 53 21.43 -8.48 -6.50
CA ASP A 53 20.25 -9.07 -7.10
C ASP A 53 19.27 -9.52 -6.01
N GLU A 54 17.99 -9.50 -6.34
CA GLU A 54 16.90 -9.91 -5.46
C GLU A 54 16.84 -11.43 -5.34
N ALA A 55 16.77 -11.90 -4.11
CA ALA A 55 16.38 -13.25 -3.76
C ALA A 55 14.90 -13.28 -3.41
N GLN A 56 14.20 -14.35 -3.73
CA GLN A 56 12.82 -14.55 -3.33
C GLN A 56 12.78 -15.19 -1.93
N VAL A 57 12.08 -14.55 -1.01
CA VAL A 57 11.91 -15.01 0.37
C VAL A 57 10.45 -15.35 0.60
N LEU A 58 10.14 -16.63 0.81
CA LEU A 58 8.78 -17.13 0.96
C LEU A 58 8.58 -17.70 2.37
N LEU A 59 7.47 -17.34 3.03
CA LEU A 59 7.01 -18.03 4.22
C LEU A 59 6.06 -19.15 3.79
N ASP A 60 6.52 -20.40 3.88
CA ASP A 60 5.76 -21.56 3.48
C ASP A 60 4.77 -21.97 4.60
N ASN A 61 3.52 -21.68 4.40
CA ASN A 61 2.41 -22.06 5.27
C ASN A 61 1.61 -23.25 4.74
N GLY A 62 2.10 -23.89 3.69
CA GLY A 62 1.40 -24.97 2.99
C GLY A 62 0.18 -24.51 2.18
N LYS A 63 0.07 -23.21 1.90
CA LYS A 63 -1.01 -22.62 1.09
C LYS A 63 -0.41 -21.85 -0.09
N ALA A 64 -1.13 -21.80 -1.20
CA ALA A 64 -0.73 -21.08 -2.41
C ALA A 64 -0.65 -19.55 -2.24
N THR A 65 -1.12 -19.01 -1.12
CA THR A 65 -1.15 -17.58 -0.77
C THR A 65 -0.07 -17.19 0.23
N ASP A 66 1.03 -17.94 0.26
CA ASP A 66 2.12 -17.67 1.19
C ASP A 66 2.80 -16.33 0.89
N THR A 67 3.33 -15.73 1.94
CA THR A 67 4.07 -14.48 1.83
C THR A 67 5.28 -14.68 0.93
N TRP A 68 5.36 -13.88 -0.13
CA TRP A 68 6.42 -13.92 -1.12
C TRP A 68 6.99 -12.53 -1.36
N MET A 69 8.27 -12.35 -1.05
CA MET A 69 8.96 -11.05 -1.16
C MET A 69 10.26 -11.20 -1.93
N ASP A 70 10.61 -10.16 -2.69
CA ASP A 70 11.93 -10.02 -3.28
C ASP A 70 12.79 -9.18 -2.33
N VAL A 71 13.94 -9.71 -1.91
CA VAL A 71 14.83 -9.07 -0.95
C VAL A 71 16.27 -9.16 -1.44
N ARG A 72 16.97 -8.04 -1.48
CA ARG A 72 18.39 -7.97 -1.83
C ARG A 72 19.24 -8.48 -0.65
N LEU A 73 19.20 -9.78 -0.41
CA LEU A 73 19.92 -10.39 0.72
C LEU A 73 21.44 -10.23 0.59
N ALA A 74 22.08 -9.92 1.71
CA ALA A 74 23.51 -9.68 1.81
C ALA A 74 24.33 -10.84 1.23
N GLN A 75 25.18 -10.55 0.25
CA GLN A 75 26.09 -11.49 -0.38
C GLN A 75 27.53 -11.30 0.11
N GLY A 76 28.02 -10.06 0.26
CA GLY A 76 29.39 -9.72 0.69
C GLY A 76 29.44 -8.78 1.90
N LYS A 77 28.49 -7.88 2.05
CA LYS A 77 28.36 -6.94 3.17
C LYS A 77 26.91 -6.80 3.60
N THR A 78 26.67 -6.23 4.77
CA THR A 78 25.32 -5.84 5.21
C THR A 78 25.23 -4.33 5.27
N ASP A 79 24.34 -3.73 4.48
CA ASP A 79 24.09 -2.28 4.51
C ASP A 79 23.10 -1.94 5.64
N TYR A 80 22.05 -2.74 5.79
CA TYR A 80 21.04 -2.62 6.85
C TYR A 80 20.25 -3.93 7.03
N TYR A 81 19.28 -3.92 7.94
CA TYR A 81 18.43 -5.08 8.23
C TYR A 81 16.96 -4.73 8.01
N VAL A 82 16.15 -5.74 7.65
CA VAL A 82 14.70 -5.62 7.51
C VAL A 82 13.98 -6.75 8.24
N PRO A 83 12.76 -6.53 8.78
CA PRO A 83 11.99 -7.55 9.47
C PRO A 83 11.15 -8.35 8.48
N PHE A 84 11.25 -9.65 8.52
CA PHE A 84 10.38 -10.59 7.81
C PHE A 84 9.44 -11.27 8.81
N LYS A 85 8.14 -11.07 8.67
CA LYS A 85 7.13 -11.53 9.62
C LYS A 85 6.97 -13.05 9.57
N LEU A 86 6.98 -13.69 10.74
CA LEU A 86 6.88 -15.15 10.91
C LEU A 86 5.56 -15.54 11.59
N ASN A 87 5.27 -16.84 11.61
CA ASN A 87 4.15 -17.43 12.34
C ASN A 87 4.51 -17.57 13.83
N LYS A 88 4.37 -16.49 14.60
CA LYS A 88 4.72 -16.45 16.03
C LYS A 88 4.18 -17.65 16.81
N GLY A 89 5.05 -18.29 17.57
CA GLY A 89 4.74 -19.46 18.43
C GLY A 89 4.60 -20.78 17.68
N ARG A 90 4.66 -20.78 16.33
CA ARG A 90 4.58 -21.99 15.48
C ARG A 90 5.92 -22.26 14.81
N THR A 91 6.05 -23.40 14.14
CA THR A 91 7.17 -23.63 13.23
C THR A 91 6.96 -22.80 11.96
N SER A 92 7.97 -22.03 11.57
CA SER A 92 8.01 -21.35 10.28
C SER A 92 9.04 -22.03 9.38
N LEU A 93 8.65 -22.22 8.11
CA LEU A 93 9.55 -22.62 7.03
C LEU A 93 9.70 -21.45 6.08
N VAL A 94 10.90 -20.89 6.03
CA VAL A 94 11.23 -19.81 5.08
C VAL A 94 12.08 -20.40 3.97
N LYS A 95 11.58 -20.32 2.75
CA LYS A 95 12.32 -20.72 1.54
C LYS A 95 12.94 -19.48 0.92
N ILE A 96 14.19 -19.59 0.53
CA ILE A 96 14.93 -18.52 -0.16
C ILE A 96 15.44 -19.09 -1.47
N LEU A 97 15.00 -18.49 -2.58
CA LEU A 97 15.40 -18.84 -3.93
C LEU A 97 16.33 -17.74 -4.50
N ASN A 98 17.07 -18.07 -5.54
CA ASN A 98 17.97 -17.14 -6.24
C ASN A 98 19.05 -16.52 -5.35
N LEU A 99 19.49 -17.21 -4.30
CA LEU A 99 20.57 -16.78 -3.44
C LEU A 99 21.76 -17.74 -3.56
N LYS A 100 22.98 -17.19 -3.69
CA LYS A 100 24.21 -17.99 -3.74
C LYS A 100 24.43 -18.74 -2.43
N ALA A 101 25.01 -19.94 -2.52
CA ALA A 101 25.24 -20.80 -1.35
C ALA A 101 26.23 -20.21 -0.32
N ASP A 102 27.15 -19.38 -0.78
CA ASP A 102 28.19 -18.72 0.03
C ASP A 102 27.80 -17.31 0.49
N ALA A 103 26.59 -16.84 0.15
CA ALA A 103 26.11 -15.51 0.52
C ALA A 103 26.27 -15.23 2.01
N LEU A 104 26.66 -13.99 2.33
CA LEU A 104 26.88 -13.54 3.71
C LEU A 104 25.62 -13.76 4.56
N ALA A 105 24.44 -13.49 4.02
CA ALA A 105 23.17 -13.67 4.71
C ALA A 105 23.00 -15.07 5.33
N LEU A 106 23.60 -16.11 4.74
CA LEU A 106 23.51 -17.49 5.20
C LEU A 106 24.57 -17.84 6.28
N LYS A 107 25.50 -16.95 6.54
CA LYS A 107 26.53 -17.19 7.57
C LYS A 107 25.93 -17.08 8.97
N LYS A 108 26.50 -17.83 9.93
CA LYS A 108 26.03 -17.82 11.32
C LYS A 108 25.96 -16.41 11.90
N GLY A 109 24.81 -16.07 12.48
CA GLY A 109 24.57 -14.78 13.15
C GLY A 109 24.18 -13.62 12.25
N GLN A 110 24.13 -13.80 10.93
CA GLN A 110 23.70 -12.73 10.00
C GLN A 110 22.18 -12.57 10.04
N MET A 111 21.42 -13.64 9.86
CA MET A 111 19.99 -13.63 10.14
C MET A 111 19.77 -13.72 11.66
N LYS A 112 18.83 -12.91 12.18
CA LYS A 112 18.55 -12.85 13.62
C LYS A 112 17.06 -13.11 13.87
N LEU A 113 16.75 -13.65 15.05
CA LEU A 113 15.39 -13.90 15.50
C LEU A 113 15.00 -12.83 16.52
N SER A 114 13.82 -12.21 16.37
CA SER A 114 13.35 -11.17 17.29
C SER A 114 11.83 -11.17 17.46
N ASN A 115 11.35 -10.82 18.65
CA ASN A 115 9.95 -10.54 18.91
C ASN A 115 9.61 -9.04 18.74
N VAL A 116 10.61 -8.21 18.57
CA VAL A 116 10.49 -6.77 18.48
C VAL A 116 11.25 -6.28 17.25
N TRP A 117 10.63 -5.39 16.52
CA TRP A 117 11.27 -4.55 15.52
C TRP A 117 10.96 -3.11 15.89
N ASP A 118 11.95 -2.46 16.44
CA ASP A 118 11.87 -1.05 16.81
C ASP A 118 12.94 -0.30 16.02
N VAL A 119 12.49 0.58 15.14
CA VAL A 119 13.35 1.41 14.32
C VAL A 119 13.02 2.86 14.62
N THR A 120 13.92 3.49 15.34
CA THR A 120 13.92 4.95 15.46
C THR A 120 14.68 5.53 14.28
N ASN A 121 13.96 6.07 13.32
CA ASN A 121 14.61 6.75 12.19
C ASN A 121 15.14 8.12 12.64
N THR A 122 16.46 8.19 12.82
CA THR A 122 17.21 9.41 13.18
C THR A 122 18.00 9.96 12.00
N ASP A 123 17.68 9.56 10.77
CA ASP A 123 18.36 10.01 9.57
C ASP A 123 18.33 11.54 9.45
N PHE A 124 19.47 12.11 9.12
CA PHE A 124 19.62 13.56 8.96
C PHE A 124 18.68 14.14 7.89
N TYR A 125 18.38 13.40 6.86
CA TYR A 125 17.50 13.80 5.75
C TYR A 125 16.02 13.53 6.02
N ARG A 126 15.64 12.96 7.17
CA ARG A 126 14.24 12.75 7.49
C ARG A 126 13.49 14.10 7.54
N PRO A 127 12.39 14.27 6.78
CA PRO A 127 11.57 15.47 6.84
C PRO A 127 11.01 15.72 8.24
N SER A 128 10.93 16.99 8.63
CA SER A 128 10.43 17.36 9.96
C SER A 128 8.90 17.40 10.06
N TYR A 129 8.20 17.53 8.93
CA TYR A 129 6.76 17.79 8.89
C TYR A 129 5.96 16.96 7.88
N HIS A 130 6.61 16.26 6.96
CA HIS A 130 5.95 15.29 6.09
C HIS A 130 5.92 13.92 6.75
N HIS A 131 4.83 13.16 6.53
CA HIS A 131 4.81 11.76 6.91
C HIS A 131 5.86 10.97 6.10
N THR A 132 6.66 10.19 6.80
CA THR A 132 7.56 9.20 6.22
C THR A 132 7.53 7.93 7.05
N PRO A 133 7.65 6.74 6.45
CA PRO A 133 7.77 5.50 7.22
C PRO A 133 9.06 5.48 8.03
N SER A 134 9.09 4.67 9.07
CA SER A 134 10.27 4.50 9.94
C SER A 134 11.43 3.88 9.18
N TYR A 135 11.16 3.07 8.16
CA TYR A 135 12.15 2.42 7.30
C TYR A 135 11.49 2.03 5.95
N GLY A 136 12.33 1.64 4.98
CA GLY A 136 11.88 1.19 3.67
C GLY A 136 11.63 2.32 2.68
N TRP A 137 11.06 1.99 1.54
CA TRP A 137 10.71 2.90 0.46
C TRP A 137 9.26 3.33 0.54
N MET A 138 8.97 4.59 0.23
CA MET A 138 7.61 5.14 0.13
C MET A 138 7.47 5.95 -1.16
N ASN A 139 6.30 5.81 -1.82
CA ASN A 139 5.88 6.72 -2.90
C ASN A 139 4.39 7.07 -2.76
N ASP A 140 3.55 6.88 -3.77
CA ASP A 140 2.17 7.40 -3.87
C ASP A 140 1.31 7.24 -2.61
N PRO A 141 0.54 8.25 -2.21
CA PRO A 141 -0.55 8.08 -1.26
C PRO A 141 -1.67 7.23 -1.88
N ASN A 142 -2.25 6.32 -1.09
CA ASN A 142 -3.25 5.35 -1.53
C ASN A 142 -4.39 5.24 -0.55
N GLY A 143 -5.55 4.79 -1.02
CA GLY A 143 -6.63 4.31 -0.18
C GLY A 143 -6.98 5.24 0.97
N MET A 144 -6.87 6.55 0.77
CA MET A 144 -7.08 7.54 1.82
C MET A 144 -8.56 7.69 2.17
N PHE A 145 -8.89 7.60 3.46
CA PHE A 145 -10.25 7.82 3.95
C PHE A 145 -10.27 8.39 5.36
N TYR A 146 -11.38 9.06 5.68
CA TYR A 146 -11.67 9.57 7.01
C TYR A 146 -12.88 8.86 7.60
N LYS A 147 -12.72 8.27 8.79
CA LYS A 147 -13.78 7.57 9.49
C LYS A 147 -13.64 7.75 11.00
N ASP A 148 -14.76 8.03 11.68
CA ASP A 148 -14.85 8.07 13.14
C ASP A 148 -13.78 8.96 13.81
N GLY A 149 -13.47 10.12 13.22
CA GLY A 149 -12.48 11.06 13.74
C GLY A 149 -11.02 10.70 13.43
N VAL A 150 -10.78 9.72 12.55
CA VAL A 150 -9.44 9.26 12.18
C VAL A 150 -9.24 9.36 10.68
N TYR A 151 -8.16 9.99 10.27
CA TYR A 151 -7.64 9.96 8.91
C TYR A 151 -6.76 8.73 8.74
N HIS A 152 -7.02 7.95 7.71
CA HIS A 152 -6.22 6.80 7.31
C HIS A 152 -5.48 7.13 6.03
N LEU A 153 -4.17 7.07 6.05
CA LEU A 153 -3.27 7.24 4.92
C LEU A 153 -2.61 5.90 4.64
N CYS A 154 -3.01 5.25 3.55
CA CYS A 154 -2.18 4.20 2.99
C CYS A 154 -1.22 4.81 1.95
N TYR A 155 -0.15 4.09 1.64
CA TYR A 155 0.86 4.55 0.69
C TYR A 155 1.60 3.38 0.05
N GLN A 156 2.13 3.57 -1.14
CA GLN A 156 3.02 2.60 -1.77
C GLN A 156 4.23 2.38 -0.88
N TYR A 157 4.52 1.13 -0.55
CA TYR A 157 5.52 0.80 0.46
C TYR A 157 6.33 -0.45 0.11
N ASN A 158 7.65 -0.34 0.15
CA ASN A 158 8.54 -1.50 0.15
C ASN A 158 9.18 -1.66 1.55
N PRO A 159 8.73 -2.61 2.37
CA PRO A 159 9.31 -2.85 3.70
C PRO A 159 10.63 -3.65 3.67
N TYR A 160 11.11 -4.05 2.50
CA TYR A 160 12.27 -4.95 2.37
C TYR A 160 13.45 -4.31 1.63
N GLY A 161 13.40 -3.02 1.36
CA GLY A 161 14.46 -2.30 0.68
C GLY A 161 14.25 -0.80 0.67
N SER A 162 15.30 -0.06 0.26
CA SER A 162 15.29 1.40 0.11
C SER A 162 15.01 1.84 -1.33
N LYS A 163 14.68 0.91 -2.22
CA LYS A 163 14.36 1.16 -3.62
C LYS A 163 12.93 0.76 -3.92
N TRP A 164 12.39 1.30 -5.00
CA TRP A 164 11.10 0.90 -5.52
C TRP A 164 11.06 -0.62 -5.80
N GLY A 165 10.03 -1.28 -5.39
CA GLY A 165 9.83 -2.73 -5.51
C GLY A 165 8.90 -3.26 -4.42
N ASN A 166 8.52 -4.52 -4.44
CA ASN A 166 7.68 -5.20 -3.42
C ASN A 166 6.46 -4.41 -2.95
N MET A 167 5.80 -3.67 -3.83
CA MET A 167 4.76 -2.74 -3.43
C MET A 167 3.68 -3.39 -2.57
N HIS A 168 3.53 -2.83 -1.39
CA HIS A 168 2.46 -3.03 -0.42
C HIS A 168 1.71 -1.72 -0.24
N TRP A 169 0.59 -1.74 0.44
CA TRP A 169 0.06 -0.53 1.06
C TRP A 169 0.53 -0.46 2.51
N GLY A 170 1.51 0.42 2.77
CA GLY A 170 1.85 0.88 4.11
C GLY A 170 0.67 1.63 4.70
N HIS A 171 0.66 1.89 6.02
CA HIS A 171 -0.48 2.51 6.67
C HIS A 171 -0.05 3.41 7.83
N ALA A 172 -0.58 4.62 7.84
CA ALA A 172 -0.49 5.55 8.95
C ALA A 172 -1.84 6.16 9.28
N ILE A 173 -2.05 6.52 10.53
CA ILE A 173 -3.28 7.15 11.00
C ILE A 173 -2.99 8.48 11.69
N SER A 174 -3.94 9.43 11.57
CA SER A 174 -3.87 10.74 12.22
C SER A 174 -5.26 11.22 12.65
N ARG A 175 -5.31 12.11 13.65
CA ARG A 175 -6.53 12.83 14.03
C ARG A 175 -6.53 14.29 13.58
N ASP A 176 -5.38 14.81 13.16
CA ASP A 176 -5.19 16.24 12.87
C ASP A 176 -4.45 16.49 11.53
N LEU A 177 -4.04 15.44 10.81
CA LEU A 177 -3.25 15.48 9.57
C LEU A 177 -1.82 16.00 9.75
N ILE A 178 -1.39 16.24 10.99
CA ILE A 178 -0.04 16.72 11.35
C ILE A 178 0.73 15.61 12.05
N HIS A 179 0.12 15.00 13.06
CA HIS A 179 0.74 13.93 13.83
C HIS A 179 0.28 12.56 13.31
N TRP A 180 1.20 11.83 12.73
CA TRP A 180 0.96 10.52 12.14
C TRP A 180 1.55 9.41 12.98
N LYS A 181 0.79 8.34 13.11
CA LYS A 181 1.24 7.10 13.75
C LYS A 181 1.22 5.98 12.72
N GLU A 182 2.36 5.35 12.48
CA GLU A 182 2.42 4.12 11.70
C GLU A 182 1.69 2.97 12.39
N VAL A 183 1.03 2.18 11.58
CA VAL A 183 0.37 0.93 11.96
C VAL A 183 0.76 -0.18 10.98
N GLU A 184 0.26 -1.39 11.19
CA GLU A 184 0.56 -2.50 10.27
C GLU A 184 0.12 -2.19 8.83
N PRO A 185 0.90 -2.57 7.81
CA PRO A 185 0.51 -2.45 6.41
C PRO A 185 -0.83 -3.11 6.14
N THR A 186 -1.68 -2.45 5.35
CA THR A 186 -3.07 -2.90 5.11
C THR A 186 -3.16 -4.01 4.09
N ILE A 187 -2.44 -3.90 2.97
CA ILE A 187 -2.51 -4.88 1.86
C ILE A 187 -1.09 -5.28 1.47
N ALA A 188 -0.73 -6.51 1.75
CA ALA A 188 0.58 -7.06 1.40
C ALA A 188 0.59 -7.63 -0.03
N ARG A 189 1.74 -7.55 -0.69
CA ARG A 189 2.02 -8.26 -1.94
C ARG A 189 1.75 -9.76 -1.78
N ASP A 190 1.33 -10.40 -2.86
CA ASP A 190 1.14 -11.84 -2.94
C ASP A 190 1.54 -12.38 -4.32
N PRO A 191 1.39 -13.69 -4.62
CA PRO A 191 1.72 -14.26 -5.93
C PRO A 191 0.92 -13.70 -7.11
N MET A 192 -0.18 -12.96 -6.87
CA MET A 192 -0.94 -12.31 -7.94
C MET A 192 -0.18 -11.09 -8.50
N GLY A 193 0.57 -10.40 -7.64
CA GLY A 193 1.41 -9.27 -8.04
C GLY A 193 1.72 -8.28 -6.94
N HIS A 194 2.41 -7.21 -7.32
CA HIS A 194 2.61 -6.01 -6.52
C HIS A 194 1.27 -5.33 -6.26
N ILE A 195 1.14 -4.67 -5.12
CA ILE A 195 -0.04 -3.88 -4.78
C ILE A 195 0.23 -2.43 -5.17
N PHE A 196 -0.19 -2.06 -6.39
CA PHE A 196 -0.06 -0.70 -6.91
C PHE A 196 -1.15 0.22 -6.35
N SER A 197 -1.13 1.47 -6.79
CA SER A 197 -1.99 2.53 -6.29
C SER A 197 -3.49 2.25 -6.47
N GLY A 198 -4.29 2.97 -5.72
CA GLY A 198 -5.74 2.87 -5.73
C GLY A 198 -6.40 3.70 -4.63
N SER A 199 -7.67 3.46 -4.40
CA SER A 199 -8.50 4.24 -3.48
C SER A 199 -9.29 3.35 -2.51
N ALA A 200 -9.83 3.96 -1.45
CA ALA A 200 -10.75 3.30 -0.54
C ALA A 200 -12.03 4.13 -0.36
N VAL A 201 -13.15 3.46 -0.15
CA VAL A 201 -14.46 4.07 0.10
C VAL A 201 -15.13 3.45 1.32
N ILE A 202 -16.03 4.20 1.94
CA ILE A 202 -16.91 3.70 3.01
C ILE A 202 -18.22 3.25 2.35
N ASP A 203 -18.49 1.95 2.40
CA ASP A 203 -19.75 1.36 1.91
C ASP A 203 -20.86 1.51 2.95
N LYS A 204 -21.45 2.71 3.02
CA LYS A 204 -22.46 3.08 4.04
C LYS A 204 -23.67 2.18 4.05
N ASP A 205 -24.07 1.69 2.87
CA ASP A 205 -25.28 0.89 2.71
C ASP A 205 -25.01 -0.63 2.69
N GLY A 206 -23.74 -1.03 2.72
CA GLY A 206 -23.33 -2.45 2.70
C GLY A 206 -23.58 -3.13 1.35
N THR A 207 -23.46 -2.39 0.26
CA THR A 207 -23.72 -2.86 -1.11
C THR A 207 -22.81 -4.00 -1.53
N ALA A 208 -21.59 -4.04 -0.98
CA ALA A 208 -20.63 -5.10 -1.23
C ALA A 208 -20.85 -6.36 -0.35
N ASN A 209 -21.89 -6.39 0.48
CA ASN A 209 -22.20 -7.49 1.40
C ASN A 209 -21.10 -7.81 2.43
N TYR A 210 -20.40 -6.77 2.92
CA TYR A 210 -19.45 -6.88 4.05
C TYR A 210 -19.95 -6.18 5.31
N GLY A 211 -21.20 -5.73 5.32
CA GLY A 211 -21.83 -4.96 6.37
C GLY A 211 -21.82 -3.45 6.06
N LYS A 212 -22.65 -2.70 6.78
CA LYS A 212 -22.70 -1.25 6.68
C LYS A 212 -21.40 -0.65 7.18
N ASP A 213 -21.00 0.44 6.56
CA ASP A 213 -19.76 1.17 6.88
C ASP A 213 -18.46 0.36 6.74
N ALA A 214 -18.50 -0.77 6.03
CA ALA A 214 -17.29 -1.49 5.65
C ALA A 214 -16.40 -0.59 4.78
N ILE A 215 -15.09 -0.65 4.99
CA ILE A 215 -14.14 0.03 4.11
C ILE A 215 -13.81 -0.91 2.95
N VAL A 216 -13.97 -0.44 1.73
CA VAL A 216 -13.66 -1.20 0.52
C VAL A 216 -12.54 -0.50 -0.22
N ALA A 217 -11.41 -1.19 -0.38
CA ALA A 217 -10.25 -0.73 -1.13
C ALA A 217 -10.25 -1.35 -2.53
N LEU A 218 -10.05 -0.54 -3.56
CA LEU A 218 -9.81 -0.94 -4.94
C LEU A 218 -8.36 -0.55 -5.27
N TYR A 219 -7.59 -1.52 -5.75
CA TYR A 219 -6.17 -1.35 -6.04
C TYR A 219 -5.78 -2.09 -7.32
N THR A 220 -4.68 -1.70 -7.91
CA THR A 220 -4.12 -2.44 -9.03
C THR A 220 -3.19 -3.53 -8.51
N SER A 221 -3.38 -4.77 -8.95
CA SER A 221 -2.39 -5.83 -8.82
C SER A 221 -1.59 -5.90 -10.11
N ALA A 222 -0.25 -5.84 -10.02
CA ALA A 222 0.64 -5.77 -11.17
C ALA A 222 1.69 -6.87 -11.13
N SER A 223 1.78 -7.63 -12.23
CA SER A 223 2.81 -8.66 -12.42
C SER A 223 3.06 -8.93 -13.90
N ASP A 224 4.21 -9.51 -14.22
CA ASP A 224 4.53 -9.93 -15.60
C ASP A 224 3.54 -10.96 -16.14
N LYS A 225 3.01 -11.80 -15.26
CA LYS A 225 2.06 -12.86 -15.62
C LYS A 225 0.66 -12.33 -15.92
N ASN A 226 0.15 -11.40 -15.13
CA ASN A 226 -1.25 -10.97 -15.19
C ASN A 226 -1.41 -9.57 -15.78
N GLY A 227 -0.32 -8.85 -16.03
CA GLY A 227 -0.37 -7.42 -16.37
C GLY A 227 -0.87 -6.58 -15.18
N GLN A 228 -1.56 -5.49 -15.47
CA GLN A 228 -2.19 -4.61 -14.49
C GLN A 228 -3.70 -4.86 -14.47
N ILE A 229 -4.20 -5.35 -13.34
CA ILE A 229 -5.59 -5.75 -13.13
C ILE A 229 -6.13 -5.13 -11.85
N GLN A 230 -7.42 -4.78 -11.82
CA GLN A 230 -7.99 -4.16 -10.63
C GLN A 230 -8.51 -5.22 -9.66
N CYS A 231 -8.12 -5.07 -8.42
CA CYS A 231 -8.46 -5.98 -7.32
C CYS A 231 -9.14 -5.23 -6.18
N MET A 232 -9.78 -5.99 -5.30
CA MET A 232 -10.53 -5.47 -4.16
C MET A 232 -10.06 -6.11 -2.86
N ALA A 233 -10.01 -5.31 -1.79
CA ALA A 233 -9.93 -5.76 -0.41
C ALA A 233 -10.96 -5.01 0.44
N TYR A 234 -11.30 -5.57 1.60
CA TYR A 234 -12.29 -4.97 2.49
C TYR A 234 -11.87 -5.08 3.95
N SER A 235 -12.35 -4.15 4.75
CA SER A 235 -12.17 -4.10 6.21
C SER A 235 -13.51 -3.92 6.91
N THR A 236 -13.69 -4.65 8.01
CA THR A 236 -14.88 -4.57 8.87
C THR A 236 -14.54 -4.08 10.28
N ASP A 237 -13.28 -3.73 10.52
CA ASP A 237 -12.76 -3.24 11.81
C ASP A 237 -12.37 -1.75 11.80
N GLY A 238 -12.96 -0.99 10.87
CA GLY A 238 -12.70 0.45 10.74
C GLY A 238 -11.48 0.80 9.87
N GLY A 239 -10.93 -0.14 9.11
CA GLY A 239 -9.83 0.09 8.19
C GLY A 239 -8.44 -0.29 8.73
N TYR A 240 -8.40 -1.02 9.83
CA TYR A 240 -7.12 -1.48 10.41
C TYR A 240 -6.63 -2.80 9.82
N THR A 241 -7.55 -3.72 9.49
CA THR A 241 -7.22 -4.99 8.85
C THR A 241 -8.00 -5.15 7.55
N PHE A 242 -7.30 -5.46 6.47
CA PHE A 242 -7.92 -5.70 5.17
C PHE A 242 -7.83 -7.16 4.76
N HIS A 243 -8.93 -7.67 4.20
CA HIS A 243 -9.04 -8.99 3.63
C HIS A 243 -9.19 -8.89 2.12
N LYS A 244 -8.31 -9.52 1.36
CA LYS A 244 -8.43 -9.58 -0.10
C LYS A 244 -9.68 -10.34 -0.51
N TYR A 245 -10.39 -9.82 -1.50
CA TYR A 245 -11.57 -10.49 -2.04
C TYR A 245 -11.18 -11.79 -2.75
N SER A 246 -11.84 -12.88 -2.42
CA SER A 246 -11.54 -14.21 -2.99
C SER A 246 -11.86 -14.32 -4.49
N GLY A 247 -12.70 -13.42 -5.01
CA GLY A 247 -13.08 -13.36 -6.42
C GLY A 247 -12.22 -12.37 -7.25
N ASN A 248 -11.09 -11.91 -6.73
CA ASN A 248 -10.18 -11.08 -7.52
C ASN A 248 -9.62 -11.81 -8.75
N PRO A 249 -9.37 -11.11 -9.87
CA PRO A 249 -9.59 -9.66 -10.08
C PRO A 249 -11.05 -9.29 -10.30
N VAL A 250 -11.42 -8.04 -9.96
CA VAL A 250 -12.77 -7.51 -10.22
C VAL A 250 -12.88 -6.80 -11.56
N LEU A 251 -11.76 -6.39 -12.16
CA LEU A 251 -11.73 -5.77 -13.47
C LEU A 251 -10.38 -6.01 -14.16
N THR A 252 -10.43 -6.37 -15.44
CA THR A 252 -9.26 -6.50 -16.34
C THR A 252 -9.46 -5.62 -17.56
N PRO A 253 -8.38 -5.14 -18.22
CA PRO A 253 -8.54 -4.38 -19.46
C PRO A 253 -9.12 -5.28 -20.56
N PHE A 254 -10.16 -4.82 -21.25
CA PHE A 254 -10.84 -5.59 -22.30
C PHE A 254 -10.10 -5.62 -23.64
N ASP A 255 -9.10 -4.76 -23.78
CA ASP A 255 -8.29 -4.57 -25.02
C ASP A 255 -6.81 -4.96 -24.83
N GLY A 256 -6.46 -5.59 -23.70
CA GLY A 256 -5.09 -6.02 -23.40
C GLY A 256 -4.11 -4.87 -23.15
N LEU A 257 -4.61 -3.69 -22.79
CA LEU A 257 -3.81 -2.51 -22.48
C LEU A 257 -2.83 -2.81 -21.34
N LYS A 258 -1.56 -2.41 -21.51
CA LYS A 258 -0.51 -2.65 -20.51
C LYS A 258 -0.60 -1.68 -19.32
N ASP A 259 -0.82 -0.39 -19.61
CA ASP A 259 -0.96 0.65 -18.61
C ASP A 259 -2.43 0.83 -18.25
N PHE A 260 -2.89 0.10 -17.21
CA PHE A 260 -4.27 0.06 -16.76
C PHE A 260 -4.31 -0.02 -15.23
N ARG A 261 -4.25 1.15 -14.55
CA ARG A 261 -4.00 1.22 -13.11
C ARG A 261 -4.66 2.37 -12.38
N ASP A 262 -4.48 2.41 -11.06
CA ASP A 262 -4.80 3.49 -10.14
C ASP A 262 -6.31 3.76 -10.04
N PRO A 263 -7.13 2.78 -9.62
CA PRO A 263 -8.57 2.93 -9.58
C PRO A 263 -9.00 3.93 -8.50
N LYS A 264 -9.74 4.99 -8.91
CA LYS A 264 -10.47 5.88 -8.01
C LYS A 264 -11.94 5.54 -8.02
N VAL A 265 -12.49 5.26 -6.84
CA VAL A 265 -13.90 4.87 -6.67
C VAL A 265 -14.67 5.95 -5.93
N PHE A 266 -15.93 6.21 -6.36
CA PHE A 266 -16.83 7.13 -5.71
C PHE A 266 -18.30 6.69 -5.88
N TRP A 267 -19.17 7.13 -4.98
CA TRP A 267 -20.60 6.91 -5.07
C TRP A 267 -21.27 8.02 -5.88
N TYR A 268 -22.02 7.67 -6.93
CA TYR A 268 -22.79 8.61 -7.72
C TYR A 268 -24.26 8.53 -7.32
N ALA A 269 -24.65 9.43 -6.42
CA ALA A 269 -25.99 9.42 -5.80
C ALA A 269 -27.16 9.51 -6.79
N PRO A 270 -27.09 10.30 -7.89
CA PRO A 270 -28.22 10.39 -8.82
C PRO A 270 -28.66 9.05 -9.44
N LEU A 271 -27.70 8.15 -9.69
CA LEU A 271 -27.97 6.82 -10.26
C LEU A 271 -27.89 5.68 -9.24
N LYS A 272 -27.57 6.00 -7.98
CA LYS A 272 -27.38 5.01 -6.88
C LYS A 272 -26.45 3.89 -7.29
N LYS A 273 -25.26 4.26 -7.78
CA LYS A 273 -24.21 3.32 -8.23
C LYS A 273 -22.84 3.81 -7.80
N TRP A 274 -21.95 2.86 -7.66
CA TRP A 274 -20.53 3.10 -7.60
C TRP A 274 -19.98 3.36 -8.99
N TYR A 275 -19.04 4.29 -9.07
CA TYR A 275 -18.24 4.54 -10.25
C TYR A 275 -16.78 4.35 -9.91
N MET A 276 -16.02 3.84 -10.88
CA MET A 276 -14.58 3.73 -10.83
C MET A 276 -13.97 4.39 -12.04
N ILE A 277 -12.97 5.20 -11.82
CA ILE A 277 -12.11 5.73 -12.88
C ILE A 277 -10.79 5.00 -12.81
N VAL A 278 -10.30 4.52 -13.94
CA VAL A 278 -9.01 3.84 -14.07
C VAL A 278 -8.19 4.56 -15.11
N SER A 279 -6.91 4.81 -14.82
CA SER A 279 -5.95 5.26 -15.80
C SER A 279 -5.73 4.17 -16.84
N ALA A 280 -5.91 4.51 -18.11
CA ALA A 280 -5.83 3.61 -19.25
C ALA A 280 -4.98 4.28 -20.33
N ASP A 281 -3.66 4.23 -20.19
CA ASP A 281 -2.71 4.95 -21.02
C ASP A 281 -2.99 6.48 -20.98
N LYS A 282 -3.41 7.08 -22.06
CA LYS A 282 -3.67 8.51 -22.23
C LYS A 282 -5.16 8.88 -22.06
N GLU A 283 -5.93 8.05 -21.37
CA GLU A 283 -7.34 8.32 -21.08
C GLU A 283 -7.72 7.78 -19.70
N MET A 284 -8.79 8.36 -19.14
CA MET A 284 -9.46 7.85 -17.96
C MET A 284 -10.69 7.07 -18.37
N ARG A 285 -10.79 5.80 -17.99
CA ARG A 285 -11.95 4.96 -18.27
C ARG A 285 -12.89 4.92 -17.09
N PHE A 286 -14.15 5.20 -17.34
CA PHE A 286 -15.22 5.13 -16.36
C PHE A 286 -15.90 3.76 -16.41
N TYR A 287 -16.10 3.20 -15.23
CA TYR A 287 -16.87 1.97 -15.02
C TYR A 287 -17.94 2.22 -13.96
N SER A 288 -19.05 1.50 -14.01
CA SER A 288 -20.10 1.56 -12.98
C SER A 288 -20.37 0.18 -12.39
N SER A 289 -20.75 0.16 -11.11
CA SER A 289 -21.03 -1.08 -10.36
C SER A 289 -22.18 -0.87 -9.37
N PRO A 290 -23.05 -1.87 -9.18
CA PRO A 290 -24.03 -1.85 -8.09
C PRO A 290 -23.43 -2.30 -6.74
N ASP A 291 -22.31 -3.04 -6.74
CA ASP A 291 -21.85 -3.86 -5.63
C ASP A 291 -20.31 -3.82 -5.39
N LEU A 292 -19.57 -2.91 -6.06
CA LEU A 292 -18.10 -2.81 -6.02
C LEU A 292 -17.34 -4.05 -6.57
N LYS A 293 -18.05 -5.09 -7.00
CA LYS A 293 -17.47 -6.36 -7.46
C LYS A 293 -17.61 -6.57 -8.96
N LYS A 294 -18.73 -6.15 -9.52
CA LYS A 294 -19.05 -6.30 -10.95
C LYS A 294 -19.04 -4.93 -11.62
N TRP A 295 -18.11 -4.72 -12.52
CA TRP A 295 -17.90 -3.45 -13.18
C TRP A 295 -18.27 -3.50 -14.66
N THR A 296 -19.01 -2.49 -15.11
CA THR A 296 -19.42 -2.31 -16.50
C THR A 296 -18.81 -1.04 -17.05
N TYR A 297 -18.16 -1.12 -18.19
CA TYR A 297 -17.62 0.05 -18.90
C TYR A 297 -18.74 1.06 -19.25
N VAL A 298 -18.44 2.32 -19.05
CA VAL A 298 -19.39 3.43 -19.31
C VAL A 298 -18.87 4.34 -20.42
N SER A 299 -17.70 4.92 -20.26
CA SER A 299 -17.10 5.88 -21.19
C SER A 299 -15.62 6.10 -20.90
N ALA A 300 -14.98 6.93 -21.71
CA ALA A 300 -13.62 7.42 -21.45
C ALA A 300 -13.52 8.92 -21.67
N PHE A 301 -12.52 9.53 -21.03
CA PHE A 301 -12.14 10.94 -21.20
C PHE A 301 -10.62 11.08 -21.10
N GLY A 302 -10.09 12.08 -21.80
CA GLY A 302 -8.71 12.56 -21.59
C GLY A 302 -7.82 12.47 -22.81
N ARG A 303 -8.04 11.53 -23.72
CA ARG A 303 -7.22 11.41 -24.91
C ARG A 303 -7.29 12.68 -25.78
N GLY A 304 -6.12 13.32 -25.98
CA GLY A 304 -5.99 14.59 -26.70
C GLY A 304 -6.31 15.83 -25.84
N TYR A 305 -6.54 15.69 -24.53
CA TYR A 305 -6.73 16.80 -23.61
C TYR A 305 -5.49 17.04 -22.76
N GLY A 306 -5.16 18.34 -22.57
CA GLY A 306 -4.05 18.77 -21.71
C GLY A 306 -2.68 18.37 -22.23
N ALA A 307 -1.72 18.23 -21.32
CA ALA A 307 -0.39 17.73 -21.61
C ALA A 307 -0.36 16.21 -21.47
N GLN A 308 0.07 15.51 -22.52
CA GLN A 308 0.10 14.03 -22.57
C GLN A 308 1.45 13.51 -23.04
N PRO A 309 2.55 13.81 -22.32
CA PRO A 309 3.86 13.31 -22.71
C PRO A 309 3.92 11.78 -22.64
N ASN A 310 3.30 11.20 -21.62
CA ASN A 310 3.22 9.78 -21.32
C ASN A 310 1.78 9.38 -20.95
N GLN A 311 1.60 8.22 -20.31
CA GLN A 311 0.34 7.80 -19.71
C GLN A 311 -0.08 8.75 -18.58
N PHE A 312 -1.35 8.77 -18.29
CA PHE A 312 -1.87 9.35 -17.05
C PHE A 312 -1.75 8.37 -15.89
N GLU A 313 -1.64 8.89 -14.67
CA GLU A 313 -1.54 8.10 -13.44
C GLU A 313 -2.36 8.74 -12.31
N CYS A 314 -2.67 7.96 -11.27
CA CYS A 314 -3.32 8.40 -10.02
C CYS A 314 -4.48 9.38 -10.24
N PRO A 315 -5.55 8.99 -10.97
CA PRO A 315 -6.69 9.87 -11.20
C PRO A 315 -7.47 10.11 -9.91
N ASP A 316 -8.07 11.30 -9.80
CA ASP A 316 -9.10 11.55 -8.80
C ASP A 316 -10.29 12.29 -9.42
N PHE A 317 -11.47 12.16 -8.82
CA PHE A 317 -12.70 12.72 -9.37
C PHE A 317 -13.71 13.05 -8.28
N PHE A 318 -14.03 14.32 -8.14
CA PHE A 318 -14.86 14.84 -7.07
C PHE A 318 -15.60 16.12 -7.48
N GLN A 319 -16.60 16.53 -6.68
CA GLN A 319 -17.32 17.79 -6.89
C GLN A 319 -16.82 18.90 -5.96
N LEU A 320 -16.68 20.09 -6.52
CA LEU A 320 -16.43 21.31 -5.76
C LEU A 320 -17.51 22.36 -6.01
N PRO A 321 -17.86 23.17 -5.00
CA PRO A 321 -18.72 24.33 -5.18
C PRO A 321 -18.02 25.40 -6.00
N VAL A 322 -18.75 26.02 -6.90
CA VAL A 322 -18.26 27.17 -7.68
C VAL A 322 -18.45 28.44 -6.84
N ASP A 323 -17.37 29.18 -6.64
CA ASP A 323 -17.35 30.42 -5.85
C ASP A 323 -17.97 30.27 -4.45
N GLY A 324 -17.75 29.09 -3.81
CA GLY A 324 -18.30 28.78 -2.50
C GLY A 324 -19.81 28.49 -2.46
N ASN A 325 -20.52 28.51 -3.62
CA ASN A 325 -21.94 28.23 -3.68
C ASN A 325 -22.24 26.72 -3.65
N PRO A 326 -22.82 26.17 -2.56
CA PRO A 326 -23.06 24.73 -2.42
C PRO A 326 -24.10 24.17 -3.41
N ASN A 327 -24.94 25.06 -4.00
CA ASN A 327 -25.97 24.70 -4.98
C ASN A 327 -25.43 24.69 -6.43
N LYS A 328 -24.22 25.21 -6.65
CA LYS A 328 -23.60 25.27 -7.97
C LYS A 328 -22.27 24.54 -7.90
N LYS A 329 -22.27 23.26 -8.29
CA LYS A 329 -21.08 22.41 -8.25
C LYS A 329 -20.59 22.06 -9.64
N LYS A 330 -19.29 21.84 -9.76
CA LYS A 330 -18.64 21.25 -10.94
C LYS A 330 -17.86 20.02 -10.52
N TRP A 331 -17.72 19.10 -11.45
CA TRP A 331 -16.80 17.98 -11.30
C TRP A 331 -15.39 18.42 -11.65
N VAL A 332 -14.45 17.98 -10.85
CA VAL A 332 -13.02 18.15 -11.06
C VAL A 332 -12.40 16.77 -11.22
N MET A 333 -11.75 16.57 -12.35
CA MET A 333 -10.89 15.43 -12.58
C MET A 333 -9.44 15.89 -12.44
N ILE A 334 -8.64 15.21 -11.65
CA ILE A 334 -7.21 15.39 -11.62
C ILE A 334 -6.53 14.13 -12.16
N VAL A 335 -5.40 14.32 -12.85
CA VAL A 335 -4.55 13.28 -13.39
C VAL A 335 -3.10 13.68 -13.21
N ASN A 336 -2.22 12.70 -13.08
CA ASN A 336 -0.80 12.95 -12.88
C ASN A 336 -0.01 12.50 -14.10
N ILE A 337 1.06 13.22 -14.40
CA ILE A 337 1.99 12.94 -15.51
C ILE A 337 3.42 12.91 -15.00
N ASN A 338 4.21 11.88 -15.42
CA ASN A 338 5.58 11.71 -15.00
C ASN A 338 6.34 10.81 -16.00
N PRO A 339 7.51 11.22 -16.50
CA PRO A 339 8.03 12.60 -16.58
C PRO A 339 7.42 13.38 -17.74
N GLY A 340 7.95 14.57 -18.01
CA GLY A 340 7.66 15.32 -19.24
C GLY A 340 6.69 16.48 -19.07
N CYS A 341 6.50 16.96 -17.85
CA CYS A 341 5.81 18.21 -17.59
C CYS A 341 6.52 19.39 -18.28
N LEU A 342 5.77 20.42 -18.63
CA LEU A 342 6.27 21.66 -19.25
C LEU A 342 7.33 22.38 -18.43
N PHE A 343 7.36 22.16 -17.11
CA PHE A 343 8.30 22.77 -16.16
C PHE A 343 9.51 21.86 -15.86
N GLY A 344 9.58 20.68 -16.50
CA GLY A 344 10.46 19.56 -16.16
C GLY A 344 9.90 18.74 -14.99
N GLY A 345 10.28 17.46 -14.87
CA GLY A 345 9.80 16.57 -13.82
C GLY A 345 8.34 16.11 -14.01
N SER A 346 7.62 16.01 -12.90
CA SER A 346 6.21 15.57 -12.84
C SER A 346 5.23 16.75 -12.70
N ALA A 347 3.94 16.49 -12.86
CA ALA A 347 2.88 17.44 -12.57
C ALA A 347 1.53 16.76 -12.33
N THR A 348 0.62 17.51 -11.71
CA THR A 348 -0.81 17.17 -11.63
C THR A 348 -1.61 18.15 -12.47
N GLU A 349 -2.29 17.62 -13.48
CA GLU A 349 -3.25 18.38 -14.28
C GLU A 349 -4.66 18.26 -13.73
N TYR A 350 -5.51 19.25 -14.02
CA TYR A 350 -6.92 19.19 -13.67
C TYR A 350 -7.84 19.64 -14.80
N PHE A 351 -9.02 19.02 -14.85
CA PHE A 351 -10.09 19.30 -15.78
C PHE A 351 -11.38 19.59 -15.01
N ILE A 352 -12.07 20.68 -15.37
CA ILE A 352 -13.33 21.08 -14.75
C ILE A 352 -14.45 20.89 -15.77
N GLY A 353 -15.55 20.24 -15.35
CA GLY A 353 -16.65 19.95 -16.24
C GLY A 353 -17.92 19.48 -15.53
N ASP A 354 -18.78 18.87 -16.30
CA ASP A 354 -20.03 18.25 -15.85
C ASP A 354 -20.01 16.76 -16.10
N PHE A 355 -20.61 15.98 -15.20
CA PHE A 355 -20.75 14.54 -15.32
C PHE A 355 -22.19 14.12 -15.07
N ASP A 356 -22.76 13.42 -16.03
CA ASP A 356 -24.18 13.00 -16.02
C ASP A 356 -24.37 11.52 -15.64
N GLY A 357 -23.30 10.85 -15.21
CA GLY A 357 -23.28 9.41 -14.96
C GLY A 357 -22.95 8.59 -16.20
N LYS A 358 -22.73 9.23 -17.34
CA LYS A 358 -22.31 8.58 -18.58
C LYS A 358 -21.07 9.25 -19.16
N ASN A 359 -21.09 10.56 -19.33
CA ASN A 359 -19.99 11.29 -19.94
C ASN A 359 -19.49 12.40 -19.02
N PHE A 360 -18.19 12.58 -18.97
CA PHE A 360 -17.56 13.78 -18.43
C PHE A 360 -17.33 14.77 -19.59
N VAL A 361 -17.95 15.94 -19.49
CA VAL A 361 -17.85 17.01 -20.50
C VAL A 361 -16.98 18.11 -19.92
N CYS A 362 -15.74 18.20 -20.39
CA CYS A 362 -14.79 19.23 -19.96
C CYS A 362 -15.17 20.60 -20.49
N GLY A 363 -15.13 21.61 -19.65
CA GLY A 363 -15.39 23.01 -20.03
C GLY A 363 -14.21 23.71 -20.71
N SER A 364 -13.00 23.09 -20.73
CA SER A 364 -11.81 23.65 -21.38
C SER A 364 -11.62 23.08 -22.78
N LYS A 365 -10.95 23.85 -23.65
CA LYS A 365 -10.52 23.33 -24.96
C LYS A 365 -9.44 22.24 -24.76
N PRO A 366 -9.38 21.22 -25.64
CA PRO A 366 -8.39 20.13 -25.53
C PRO A 366 -6.94 20.60 -25.42
N SER A 367 -6.56 21.66 -26.13
CA SER A 367 -5.18 22.20 -26.12
C SER A 367 -4.79 22.96 -24.85
N VAL A 368 -5.68 23.10 -23.87
CA VAL A 368 -5.43 23.88 -22.65
C VAL A 368 -5.06 22.94 -21.52
N ALA A 369 -3.79 22.95 -21.11
CA ALA A 369 -3.32 22.30 -19.92
C ALA A 369 -3.43 23.24 -18.70
N LYS A 370 -3.92 22.73 -17.58
CA LYS A 370 -4.02 23.44 -16.30
C LYS A 370 -3.39 22.59 -15.21
N PHE A 371 -2.51 23.17 -14.43
CA PHE A 371 -1.77 22.47 -13.40
C PHE A 371 -2.14 22.96 -12.00
N LEU A 372 -2.13 22.06 -11.03
CA LEU A 372 -2.33 22.41 -9.61
C LEU A 372 -1.11 23.11 -9.02
N ASP A 373 0.08 22.80 -9.54
CA ASP A 373 1.36 23.35 -9.11
C ASP A 373 2.27 23.53 -10.31
N TYR A 374 3.22 24.47 -10.21
CA TYR A 374 4.16 24.82 -11.27
C TYR A 374 5.61 24.46 -10.90
N GLY A 375 5.82 23.73 -9.82
CA GLY A 375 7.10 23.11 -9.45
C GLY A 375 7.36 21.80 -10.21
N LYS A 376 8.51 21.22 -9.97
CA LYS A 376 8.95 19.98 -10.63
C LYS A 376 8.45 18.69 -9.99
N ASP A 377 8.07 18.75 -8.71
CA ASP A 377 7.96 17.56 -7.86
C ASP A 377 6.53 17.30 -7.38
N HIS A 378 5.56 18.09 -7.86
CA HIS A 378 4.15 17.86 -7.54
C HIS A 378 3.62 16.66 -8.32
N TYR A 379 3.20 15.60 -7.60
CA TYR A 379 2.82 14.33 -8.23
C TYR A 379 1.95 13.46 -7.32
N ALA A 380 1.25 12.48 -7.93
CA ALA A 380 0.40 11.47 -7.27
C ALA A 380 -0.66 12.07 -6.33
N THR A 381 -1.19 13.23 -6.68
CA THR A 381 -2.20 13.95 -5.88
C THR A 381 -3.51 13.19 -5.89
N VAL A 382 -4.01 12.84 -4.70
CA VAL A 382 -5.31 12.19 -4.50
C VAL A 382 -5.98 12.72 -3.23
N THR A 383 -7.29 12.51 -3.09
CA THR A 383 -8.12 13.05 -2.01
C THR A 383 -8.58 11.99 -1.03
N PHE A 384 -8.91 12.43 0.21
CA PHE A 384 -9.53 11.57 1.22
C PHE A 384 -11.00 11.29 0.91
N SER A 385 -11.40 10.03 0.96
CA SER A 385 -12.83 9.66 0.98
C SER A 385 -13.42 9.87 2.37
N GLY A 386 -14.72 10.19 2.45
CA GLY A 386 -15.45 10.31 3.72
C GLY A 386 -15.36 11.68 4.39
N VAL A 387 -14.55 12.60 3.90
CA VAL A 387 -14.53 14.00 4.35
C VAL A 387 -15.71 14.73 3.72
N GLN A 388 -16.44 15.54 4.48
CA GLN A 388 -17.70 16.16 4.02
C GLN A 388 -17.58 17.64 3.65
N ASP A 389 -16.69 18.37 4.30
CA ASP A 389 -16.56 19.83 4.23
C ASP A 389 -15.38 20.33 3.39
N ARG A 390 -14.56 19.41 2.91
CA ARG A 390 -13.35 19.68 2.12
C ARG A 390 -12.92 18.47 1.29
N VAL A 391 -11.95 18.66 0.43
CA VAL A 391 -11.22 17.62 -0.32
C VAL A 391 -9.76 17.64 0.04
#